data_1fbe77719bc27f956bbbfe621e34a9cf
#
_entry.id   1fbe77719bc27f956bbbfe621e34a9cf
#
_cell.length_a   1.000
_cell.length_b   1.000
_cell.length_c   1.000
_cell.angle_alpha   90.00
_cell.angle_beta   90.00
_cell.angle_gamma   90.00
#
_symmetry.space_group_name_H-M   'P 1'
#
loop_
_entity.id
_entity.type
_entity.pdbx_description
1 polymer ?
#
loop_
_entity_poly.entity_id
_entity_poly.type
_entity_poly.pdbx_seq_one_letter_code
_entity_poly.pdbx_strand_id
1 'polypeptide(L)'
;MSQMTPREIVQELDKHIIGQSDAKRSVAIALRNRWRRSQVADEFLRNEITPKNILMIGPTGVGKTEIARRLARLAHAPFIKVEATKFTEVGYVGREVDSIIRDLVDMAVKMTREEAFERVKPRAEDAAEERILDVLLPPAREIDSEDSSSGGEALENEGAARQRFRKLFREGKLDEKEIEIEVKGPTVGVEIMGPPGMEEMTSQLQGMFQNIGGQQKHSRKVKISEAKKLLTEEEA
;
A
#
# COMPACT_ATOMS: atom_id res chain seq x y z
N MET A 1 13.06 -4.53 -9.50
CA MET A 1 13.33 -5.79 -10.27
C MET A 1 14.47 -6.56 -9.61
N SER A 2 14.33 -7.87 -9.47
CA SER A 2 15.32 -8.74 -8.82
C SER A 2 16.65 -8.80 -9.58
N GLN A 3 17.76 -8.58 -8.88
CA GLN A 3 19.13 -8.77 -9.43
C GLN A 3 19.55 -10.24 -9.49
N MET A 4 18.65 -11.14 -9.14
CA MET A 4 18.89 -12.59 -9.05
C MET A 4 19.41 -13.16 -10.37
N THR A 5 20.35 -14.10 -10.25
CA THR A 5 20.82 -14.89 -11.38
C THR A 5 19.76 -15.92 -11.82
N PRO A 6 19.80 -16.45 -13.05
CA PRO A 6 18.87 -17.49 -13.47
C PRO A 6 18.88 -18.73 -12.55
N ARG A 7 20.01 -19.06 -11.96
CA ARG A 7 20.13 -20.20 -11.03
C ARG A 7 19.37 -19.94 -9.73
N GLU A 8 19.51 -18.76 -9.16
CA GLU A 8 18.78 -18.34 -7.95
C GLU A 8 17.27 -18.28 -8.22
N ILE A 9 16.85 -17.80 -9.40
CA ILE A 9 15.43 -17.80 -9.79
C ILE A 9 14.89 -19.23 -9.85
N VAL A 10 15.65 -20.17 -10.43
CA VAL A 10 15.25 -21.58 -10.46
C VAL A 10 15.15 -22.15 -9.04
N GLN A 11 16.11 -21.87 -8.16
CA GLN A 11 16.08 -22.32 -6.77
C GLN A 11 14.85 -21.80 -6.02
N GLU A 12 14.47 -20.56 -6.24
CA GLU A 12 13.24 -20.00 -5.65
C GLU A 12 11.98 -20.69 -6.19
N LEU A 13 11.95 -20.99 -7.49
CA LEU A 13 10.85 -21.74 -8.10
C LEU A 13 10.78 -23.20 -7.60
N ASP A 14 11.93 -23.82 -7.32
CA ASP A 14 12.03 -25.20 -6.83
C ASP A 14 11.37 -25.37 -5.44
N LYS A 15 11.32 -24.31 -4.63
CA LYS A 15 10.62 -24.34 -3.34
C LYS A 15 9.12 -24.61 -3.45
N HIS A 16 8.54 -24.34 -4.61
CA HIS A 16 7.08 -24.37 -4.81
C HIS A 16 6.61 -25.26 -5.94
N ILE A 17 7.47 -25.62 -6.87
CA ILE A 17 7.14 -26.36 -8.09
C ILE A 17 8.04 -27.56 -8.21
N ILE A 18 7.46 -28.72 -8.17
CA ILE A 18 8.18 -29.99 -8.30
C ILE A 18 8.37 -30.31 -9.79
N GLY A 19 9.58 -30.72 -10.18
CA GLY A 19 9.91 -31.03 -11.55
C GLY A 19 9.96 -29.78 -12.47
N GLN A 20 9.65 -29.95 -13.76
CA GLN A 20 9.61 -28.87 -14.76
C GLN A 20 10.92 -28.10 -14.90
N SER A 21 12.08 -28.77 -14.81
CA SER A 21 13.41 -28.15 -14.79
C SER A 21 13.68 -27.26 -16.01
N ASP A 22 13.31 -27.72 -17.21
CA ASP A 22 13.54 -26.98 -18.45
C ASP A 22 12.66 -25.74 -18.56
N ALA A 23 11.39 -25.87 -18.16
CA ALA A 23 10.47 -24.75 -18.12
C ALA A 23 10.95 -23.68 -17.12
N LYS A 24 11.33 -24.07 -15.89
CA LYS A 24 11.87 -23.16 -14.87
C LYS A 24 13.13 -22.44 -15.36
N ARG A 25 14.05 -23.15 -16.00
CA ARG A 25 15.26 -22.58 -16.57
C ARG A 25 14.95 -21.56 -17.68
N SER A 26 14.04 -21.90 -18.59
CA SER A 26 13.65 -21.05 -19.71
C SER A 26 13.03 -19.74 -19.22
N VAL A 27 12.10 -19.81 -18.26
CA VAL A 27 11.44 -18.62 -17.71
C VAL A 27 12.40 -17.77 -16.85
N ALA A 28 13.34 -18.41 -16.14
CA ALA A 28 14.37 -17.70 -15.37
C ALA A 28 15.31 -16.91 -16.29
N ILE A 29 15.71 -17.48 -17.42
CA ILE A 29 16.50 -16.79 -18.43
C ILE A 29 15.72 -15.60 -19.03
N ALA A 30 14.43 -15.81 -19.34
CA ALA A 30 13.58 -14.76 -19.89
C ALA A 30 13.42 -13.57 -18.91
N LEU A 31 13.19 -13.87 -17.61
CA LEU A 31 13.12 -12.83 -16.58
C LEU A 31 14.45 -12.05 -16.46
N ARG A 32 15.58 -12.76 -16.46
CA ARG A 32 16.90 -12.12 -16.40
C ARG A 32 17.18 -11.26 -17.63
N ASN A 33 16.79 -11.69 -18.82
CA ASN A 33 16.94 -10.90 -20.04
C ASN A 33 16.09 -9.64 -19.99
N ARG A 34 14.86 -9.70 -19.44
CA ARG A 34 14.03 -8.50 -19.22
C ARG A 34 14.71 -7.50 -18.28
N TRP A 35 15.33 -7.99 -17.20
CA TRP A 35 16.08 -7.14 -16.29
C TRP A 35 17.30 -6.52 -16.98
N ARG A 36 18.08 -7.31 -17.75
CA ARG A 36 19.24 -6.81 -18.49
C ARG A 36 18.85 -5.72 -19.50
N ARG A 37 17.72 -5.91 -20.17
CA ARG A 37 17.17 -4.90 -21.07
C ARG A 37 16.90 -3.57 -20.32
N SER A 38 16.34 -3.62 -19.12
CA SER A 38 16.05 -2.41 -18.33
C SER A 38 17.32 -1.67 -17.89
N GLN A 39 18.51 -2.32 -17.93
CA GLN A 39 19.79 -1.70 -17.59
C GLN A 39 20.51 -1.08 -18.82
N VAL A 40 19.96 -1.23 -20.02
CA VAL A 40 20.50 -0.59 -21.23
C VAL A 40 20.25 0.91 -21.16
N ALA A 41 21.34 1.69 -21.14
CA ALA A 41 21.25 3.14 -21.02
C ALA A 41 20.75 3.80 -22.32
N ASP A 42 21.15 3.26 -23.48
CA ASP A 42 20.70 3.73 -24.79
C ASP A 42 19.22 3.38 -24.99
N GLU A 43 18.40 4.42 -25.10
CA GLU A 43 16.95 4.29 -25.26
C GLU A 43 16.56 3.68 -26.60
N PHE A 44 17.29 4.02 -27.68
CA PHE A 44 17.05 3.47 -29.02
C PHE A 44 17.25 1.96 -28.99
N LEU A 45 18.44 1.51 -28.54
CA LEU A 45 18.76 0.10 -28.41
C LEU A 45 17.81 -0.65 -27.47
N ARG A 46 17.42 -0.02 -26.35
CA ARG A 46 16.46 -0.60 -25.41
C ARG A 46 15.08 -0.84 -26.05
N ASN A 47 14.64 0.02 -26.95
CA ASN A 47 13.35 -0.11 -27.64
C ASN A 47 13.40 -1.17 -28.76
N GLU A 48 14.54 -1.34 -29.40
CA GLU A 48 14.73 -2.43 -30.36
C GLU A 48 14.72 -3.83 -29.71
N ILE A 49 15.22 -3.94 -28.48
CA ILE A 49 15.20 -5.20 -27.73
C ILE A 49 13.80 -5.44 -27.17
N THR A 50 12.91 -6.00 -27.95
CA THR A 50 11.54 -6.32 -27.47
C THR A 50 11.51 -7.48 -26.47
N PRO A 51 10.79 -7.35 -25.35
CA PRO A 51 10.54 -8.49 -24.45
C PRO A 51 9.76 -9.56 -25.19
N LYS A 52 10.18 -10.82 -25.04
CA LYS A 52 9.48 -11.95 -25.67
C LYS A 52 8.36 -12.45 -24.76
N ASN A 53 7.20 -12.71 -25.34
CA ASN A 53 6.12 -13.42 -24.68
C ASN A 53 6.48 -14.89 -24.51
N ILE A 54 5.99 -15.51 -23.44
CA ILE A 54 6.24 -16.91 -23.12
C ILE A 54 4.96 -17.70 -23.34
N LEU A 55 4.99 -18.66 -24.25
CA LEU A 55 3.92 -19.63 -24.44
C LEU A 55 4.25 -20.89 -23.64
N MET A 56 3.35 -21.27 -22.73
CA MET A 56 3.45 -22.50 -21.94
C MET A 56 2.40 -23.51 -22.39
N ILE A 57 2.84 -24.66 -22.87
CA ILE A 57 1.98 -25.75 -23.37
C ILE A 57 2.15 -26.97 -22.47
N GLY A 58 1.06 -27.65 -22.15
CA GLY A 58 1.07 -28.86 -21.33
C GLY A 58 -0.29 -29.15 -20.70
N PRO A 59 -0.48 -30.32 -20.09
CA PRO A 59 -1.73 -30.70 -19.45
C PRO A 59 -2.10 -29.82 -18.27
N THR A 60 -3.33 -29.93 -17.80
CA THR A 60 -3.81 -29.22 -16.62
C THR A 60 -3.09 -29.71 -15.36
N GLY A 61 -2.82 -28.85 -14.39
CA GLY A 61 -2.22 -29.21 -13.10
C GLY A 61 -0.68 -29.26 -13.07
N VAL A 62 0.02 -29.12 -14.19
CA VAL A 62 1.51 -29.19 -14.23
C VAL A 62 2.23 -27.93 -13.74
N GLY A 63 1.52 -26.93 -13.21
CA GLY A 63 2.12 -25.76 -12.61
C GLY A 63 2.33 -24.55 -13.52
N LYS A 64 1.80 -24.52 -14.77
CA LYS A 64 1.98 -23.41 -15.72
C LYS A 64 1.64 -22.03 -15.10
N THR A 65 0.46 -21.89 -14.54
CA THR A 65 0.00 -20.66 -13.91
C THR A 65 0.80 -20.33 -12.64
N GLU A 66 1.20 -21.35 -11.89
CA GLU A 66 1.98 -21.13 -10.67
C GLU A 66 3.39 -20.63 -10.98
N ILE A 67 4.03 -21.14 -12.02
CA ILE A 67 5.31 -20.60 -12.53
C ILE A 67 5.16 -19.11 -12.83
N ALA A 68 4.13 -18.70 -13.58
CA ALA A 68 3.90 -17.30 -13.94
C ALA A 68 3.66 -16.42 -12.71
N ARG A 69 2.84 -16.88 -11.76
CA ARG A 69 2.55 -16.16 -10.51
C ARG A 69 3.82 -15.96 -9.66
N ARG A 70 4.65 -17.00 -9.53
CA ARG A 70 5.91 -16.92 -8.78
C ARG A 70 6.92 -15.99 -9.44
N LEU A 71 7.03 -16.05 -10.76
CA LEU A 71 7.88 -15.11 -11.51
C LEU A 71 7.47 -13.66 -11.30
N ALA A 72 6.17 -13.37 -11.33
CA ALA A 72 5.66 -12.03 -11.08
C ALA A 72 6.04 -11.54 -9.67
N ARG A 73 5.90 -12.39 -8.64
CA ARG A 73 6.33 -12.07 -7.27
C ARG A 73 7.85 -11.80 -7.19
N LEU A 74 8.68 -12.64 -7.80
CA LEU A 74 10.14 -12.44 -7.83
C LEU A 74 10.56 -11.18 -8.57
N ALA A 75 9.77 -10.78 -9.56
CA ALA A 75 9.98 -9.55 -10.33
C ALA A 75 9.39 -8.30 -9.67
N HIS A 76 8.67 -8.42 -8.54
CA HIS A 76 7.86 -7.34 -7.96
C HIS A 76 6.96 -6.70 -9.02
N ALA A 77 6.24 -7.54 -9.78
CA ALA A 77 5.38 -7.11 -10.87
C ALA A 77 3.92 -7.49 -10.58
N PRO A 78 2.94 -6.67 -10.99
CA PRO A 78 1.53 -7.01 -10.85
C PRO A 78 1.21 -8.25 -11.69
N PHE A 79 0.31 -9.08 -11.19
CA PHE A 79 -0.10 -10.33 -11.81
C PHE A 79 -1.61 -10.49 -11.77
N ILE A 80 -2.21 -10.66 -12.93
CA ILE A 80 -3.61 -11.06 -13.05
C ILE A 80 -3.72 -12.35 -13.88
N LYS A 81 -4.69 -13.19 -13.53
CA LYS A 81 -5.05 -14.36 -14.31
C LYS A 81 -6.36 -14.08 -15.03
N VAL A 82 -6.34 -14.17 -16.34
CA VAL A 82 -7.51 -14.01 -17.19
C VAL A 82 -7.81 -15.30 -17.95
N GLU A 83 -9.09 -15.56 -18.19
CA GLU A 83 -9.55 -16.65 -19.01
C GLU A 83 -10.04 -16.07 -20.35
N ALA A 84 -9.38 -16.46 -21.45
CA ALA A 84 -9.68 -15.90 -22.78
C ALA A 84 -11.14 -16.06 -23.19
N THR A 85 -11.78 -17.14 -22.75
CA THR A 85 -13.20 -17.42 -23.04
C THR A 85 -14.20 -16.43 -22.41
N LYS A 86 -13.76 -15.62 -21.46
CA LYS A 86 -14.60 -14.56 -20.82
C LYS A 86 -14.60 -13.26 -21.60
N PHE A 87 -13.72 -13.14 -22.58
CA PHE A 87 -13.57 -11.95 -23.41
C PHE A 87 -14.16 -12.23 -24.79
N THR A 88 -14.96 -11.29 -25.29
CA THR A 88 -15.60 -11.41 -26.59
C THR A 88 -15.20 -10.25 -27.49
N GLU A 89 -15.29 -10.46 -28.79
CA GLU A 89 -15.15 -9.38 -29.77
C GLU A 89 -16.27 -8.35 -29.63
N VAL A 90 -15.99 -7.13 -30.06
CA VAL A 90 -16.90 -5.98 -29.99
C VAL A 90 -18.30 -6.34 -30.50
N GLY A 91 -19.31 -6.19 -29.64
CA GLY A 91 -20.72 -6.42 -29.98
C GLY A 91 -21.36 -7.69 -29.40
N TYR A 92 -20.63 -8.55 -28.73
CA TYR A 92 -21.16 -9.73 -28.03
C TYR A 92 -21.18 -9.57 -26.51
N VAL A 93 -22.01 -10.34 -25.82
CA VAL A 93 -22.09 -10.35 -24.35
C VAL A 93 -20.81 -10.94 -23.76
N GLY A 94 -19.94 -10.10 -23.20
CA GLY A 94 -18.68 -10.49 -22.55
C GLY A 94 -17.94 -9.28 -22.00
N ARG A 95 -16.83 -9.52 -21.29
CA ARG A 95 -15.97 -8.42 -20.81
C ARG A 95 -15.12 -7.88 -21.96
N GLU A 96 -14.97 -6.57 -22.02
CA GLU A 96 -14.06 -5.91 -22.95
C GLU A 96 -12.60 -6.25 -22.63
N VAL A 97 -11.79 -6.44 -23.67
CA VAL A 97 -10.35 -6.75 -23.54
C VAL A 97 -9.61 -5.64 -22.79
N ASP A 98 -10.01 -4.39 -22.96
CA ASP A 98 -9.43 -3.22 -22.29
C ASP A 98 -9.55 -3.30 -20.76
N SER A 99 -10.56 -4.01 -20.25
CA SER A 99 -10.72 -4.22 -18.81
C SER A 99 -9.51 -4.97 -18.19
N ILE A 100 -8.77 -5.76 -18.97
CA ILE A 100 -7.56 -6.46 -18.53
C ILE A 100 -6.50 -5.45 -18.10
N ILE A 101 -6.33 -4.39 -18.88
CA ILE A 101 -5.34 -3.36 -18.57
C ILE A 101 -5.76 -2.55 -17.35
N ARG A 102 -7.06 -2.22 -17.23
CA ARG A 102 -7.58 -1.53 -16.03
C ARG A 102 -7.34 -2.37 -14.77
N ASP A 103 -7.75 -3.63 -14.78
CA ASP A 103 -7.54 -4.56 -13.65
C ASP A 103 -6.05 -4.69 -13.29
N LEU A 104 -5.15 -4.69 -14.30
CA LEU A 104 -3.70 -4.77 -14.08
C LEU A 104 -3.15 -3.48 -13.47
N VAL A 105 -3.61 -2.31 -13.92
CA VAL A 105 -3.22 -1.01 -13.38
C VAL A 105 -3.69 -0.87 -11.94
N ASP A 106 -4.92 -1.23 -11.64
CA ASP A 106 -5.47 -1.19 -10.28
C ASP A 106 -4.65 -2.09 -9.32
N MET A 107 -4.28 -3.29 -9.79
CA MET A 107 -3.40 -4.17 -9.03
C MET A 107 -2.00 -3.55 -8.82
N ALA A 108 -1.44 -2.88 -9.85
CA ALA A 108 -0.15 -2.22 -9.75
C ALA A 108 -0.18 -1.05 -8.75
N VAL A 109 -1.22 -0.22 -8.81
CA VAL A 109 -1.42 0.91 -7.88
C VAL A 109 -1.54 0.40 -6.45
N LYS A 110 -2.38 -0.63 -6.23
CA LYS A 110 -2.54 -1.24 -4.90
C LYS A 110 -1.22 -1.78 -4.36
N MET A 111 -0.47 -2.53 -5.17
CA MET A 111 0.82 -3.10 -4.78
C MET A 111 1.83 -2.01 -4.43
N THR A 112 1.94 -0.96 -5.25
CA THR A 112 2.85 0.17 -4.99
C THR A 112 2.46 0.93 -3.73
N ARG A 113 1.16 1.09 -3.49
CA ARG A 113 0.64 1.74 -2.28
C ARG A 113 0.96 0.93 -1.03
N GLU A 114 0.77 -0.40 -1.06
CA GLU A 114 1.13 -1.31 0.04
C GLU A 114 2.64 -1.26 0.32
N GLU A 115 3.49 -1.28 -0.70
CA GLU A 115 4.95 -1.14 -0.54
C GLU A 115 5.36 0.22 0.04
N ALA A 116 4.70 1.30 -0.40
CA ALA A 116 4.95 2.64 0.13
C ALA A 116 4.51 2.73 1.60
N PHE A 117 3.34 2.18 1.93
CA PHE A 117 2.82 2.12 3.30
C PHE A 117 3.78 1.38 4.25
N GLU A 118 4.22 0.17 3.87
CA GLU A 118 5.17 -0.60 4.69
C GLU A 118 6.51 0.14 4.90
N ARG A 119 6.94 0.95 3.93
CA ARG A 119 8.17 1.75 4.04
C ARG A 119 8.04 2.90 5.04
N VAL A 120 6.88 3.55 5.09
CA VAL A 120 6.64 4.70 5.98
C VAL A 120 6.08 4.30 7.34
N LYS A 121 5.52 3.11 7.46
CA LYS A 121 4.87 2.58 8.66
C LYS A 121 5.66 2.77 9.96
N PRO A 122 6.99 2.50 10.05
CA PRO A 122 7.72 2.72 11.31
C PRO A 122 7.69 4.18 11.75
N ARG A 123 7.80 5.12 10.80
CA ARG A 123 7.73 6.55 11.09
C ARG A 123 6.31 6.99 11.45
N ALA A 124 5.32 6.42 10.79
CA ALA A 124 3.91 6.67 11.08
C ALA A 124 3.53 6.13 12.48
N GLU A 125 4.07 4.98 12.89
CA GLU A 125 3.88 4.43 14.23
C GLU A 125 4.50 5.34 15.30
N ASP A 126 5.70 5.86 15.07
CA ASP A 126 6.35 6.81 15.99
C ASP A 126 5.56 8.13 16.08
N ALA A 127 5.07 8.66 14.96
CA ALA A 127 4.26 9.87 14.93
C ALA A 127 2.91 9.67 15.65
N ALA A 128 2.25 8.54 15.43
CA ALA A 128 1.02 8.17 16.12
C ALA A 128 1.23 8.02 17.63
N GLU A 129 2.37 7.43 18.07
CA GLU A 129 2.75 7.35 19.49
C GLU A 129 2.87 8.75 20.11
N GLU A 130 3.55 9.67 19.42
CA GLU A 130 3.69 11.06 19.91
C GLU A 130 2.34 11.77 20.03
N ARG A 131 1.46 11.65 19.03
CA ARG A 131 0.10 12.24 19.08
C ARG A 131 -0.73 11.69 20.23
N ILE A 132 -0.65 10.38 20.50
CA ILE A 132 -1.34 9.77 21.65
C ILE A 132 -0.78 10.28 22.97
N LEU A 133 0.53 10.42 23.07
CA LEU A 133 1.17 10.97 24.27
C LEU A 133 0.79 12.43 24.50
N ASP A 134 0.65 13.24 23.44
CA ASP A 134 0.19 14.63 23.53
C ASP A 134 -1.26 14.74 24.05
N VAL A 135 -2.11 13.81 23.66
CA VAL A 135 -3.49 13.72 24.21
C VAL A 135 -3.52 13.28 25.68
N LEU A 136 -2.62 12.36 26.06
CA LEU A 136 -2.54 11.85 27.44
C LEU A 136 -1.85 12.83 28.39
N LEU A 137 -0.93 13.62 27.88
CA LEU A 137 -0.11 14.60 28.61
C LEU A 137 -0.12 15.90 27.84
N PRO A 138 -1.24 16.65 27.85
CA PRO A 138 -1.27 17.94 27.18
C PRO A 138 -0.19 18.84 27.77
N PRO A 139 0.55 19.60 26.93
CA PRO A 139 1.58 20.50 27.40
C PRO A 139 0.99 21.44 28.45
N ALA A 140 1.73 21.64 29.54
CA ALA A 140 1.32 22.59 30.56
C ALA A 140 1.04 23.93 29.88
N ARG A 141 -0.21 24.43 29.99
CA ARG A 141 -0.52 25.77 29.49
C ARG A 141 0.48 26.71 30.13
N GLU A 142 1.16 27.48 29.32
CA GLU A 142 1.96 28.61 29.81
C GLU A 142 1.01 29.50 30.65
N ILE A 143 1.05 29.28 31.96
CA ILE A 143 0.46 30.21 32.88
C ILE A 143 1.42 31.39 32.86
N ASP A 144 0.96 32.50 32.30
CA ASP A 144 1.60 33.82 32.43
C ASP A 144 1.80 34.15 33.93
N SER A 145 2.86 33.63 34.49
CA SER A 145 3.32 33.96 35.83
C SER A 145 4.75 34.47 35.71
N GLU A 146 4.87 35.75 35.92
CA GLU A 146 6.13 36.52 35.98
C GLU A 146 7.09 36.06 37.11
N ASP A 147 7.13 34.76 37.43
CA ASP A 147 8.05 34.23 38.46
C ASP A 147 8.95 33.14 37.90
N SER A 148 10.09 33.60 37.42
CA SER A 148 11.06 32.86 36.56
C SER A 148 12.00 31.89 37.32
N SER A 149 11.63 31.31 38.44
CA SER A 149 12.56 30.47 39.22
C SER A 149 12.24 28.97 39.30
N SER A 150 11.08 28.48 38.74
CA SER A 150 10.73 27.05 38.83
C SER A 150 10.59 26.34 37.47
N GLY A 151 10.98 26.96 36.35
CA GLY A 151 10.82 26.40 35.01
C GLY A 151 11.66 25.18 34.69
N GLY A 152 12.80 24.99 35.34
CA GLY A 152 13.72 23.86 35.07
C GLY A 152 13.21 22.51 35.62
N GLU A 153 12.70 22.49 36.83
CA GLU A 153 12.20 21.26 37.49
C GLU A 153 10.87 20.78 36.87
N ALA A 154 10.06 21.69 36.35
CA ALA A 154 8.80 21.35 35.66
C ALA A 154 9.05 20.64 34.31
N LEU A 155 10.01 21.11 33.53
CA LEU A 155 10.39 20.51 32.25
C LEU A 155 11.05 19.12 32.41
N GLU A 156 11.86 18.93 33.46
CA GLU A 156 12.47 17.62 33.77
C GLU A 156 11.41 16.60 34.24
N ASN A 157 10.45 17.03 35.03
CA ASN A 157 9.33 16.19 35.48
C ASN A 157 8.39 15.82 34.32
N GLU A 158 8.13 16.73 33.39
CA GLU A 158 7.31 16.47 32.19
C GLU A 158 8.01 15.46 31.27
N GLY A 159 9.31 15.61 31.04
CA GLY A 159 10.11 14.65 30.29
C GLY A 159 10.10 13.25 30.90
N ALA A 160 10.23 13.15 32.21
CA ALA A 160 10.21 11.88 32.95
C ALA A 160 8.81 11.23 32.93
N ALA A 161 7.75 12.02 33.05
CA ALA A 161 6.37 11.54 32.93
C ALA A 161 6.10 11.00 31.51
N ARG A 162 6.49 11.75 30.45
CA ARG A 162 6.35 11.34 29.05
C ARG A 162 7.07 10.02 28.76
N GLN A 163 8.29 9.83 29.28
CA GLN A 163 9.03 8.58 29.15
C GLN A 163 8.33 7.41 29.85
N ARG A 164 7.75 7.62 31.05
CA ARG A 164 6.98 6.60 31.76
C ARG A 164 5.73 6.20 31.00
N PHE A 165 4.98 7.16 30.46
CA PHE A 165 3.78 6.88 29.65
C PHE A 165 4.16 6.17 28.35
N ARG A 166 5.25 6.56 27.69
CA ARG A 166 5.77 5.87 26.50
C ARG A 166 6.09 4.42 26.79
N LYS A 167 6.73 4.13 27.94
CA LYS A 167 7.01 2.76 28.35
C LYS A 167 5.73 1.96 28.60
N LEU A 168 4.75 2.52 29.31
CA LEU A 168 3.45 1.87 29.58
C LEU A 168 2.67 1.63 28.28
N PHE A 169 2.74 2.55 27.33
CA PHE A 169 2.13 2.42 26.00
C PHE A 169 2.76 1.25 25.21
N ARG A 170 4.09 1.17 25.16
CA ARG A 170 4.82 0.08 24.48
C ARG A 170 4.62 -1.28 25.15
N GLU A 171 4.39 -1.32 26.46
CA GLU A 171 4.03 -2.52 27.21
C GLU A 171 2.54 -2.93 27.07
N GLY A 172 1.73 -2.16 26.32
CA GLY A 172 0.29 -2.42 26.10
C GLY A 172 -0.59 -2.21 27.33
N LYS A 173 -0.06 -1.62 28.41
CA LYS A 173 -0.83 -1.42 29.68
C LYS A 173 -1.89 -0.32 29.57
N LEU A 174 -1.83 0.48 28.53
CA LEU A 174 -2.77 1.59 28.29
C LEU A 174 -3.80 1.27 27.20
N ASP A 175 -3.76 0.10 26.58
CA ASP A 175 -4.55 -0.27 25.40
C ASP A 175 -6.06 -0.15 25.59
N GLU A 176 -6.55 -0.43 26.81
CA GLU A 176 -7.97 -0.38 27.17
C GLU A 176 -8.45 1.04 27.58
N LYS A 177 -7.53 1.99 27.76
CA LYS A 177 -7.88 3.35 28.13
C LYS A 177 -8.50 4.07 26.94
N GLU A 178 -9.62 4.76 27.18
CA GLU A 178 -10.28 5.60 26.18
C GLU A 178 -9.62 6.97 26.12
N ILE A 179 -9.39 7.44 24.91
CA ILE A 179 -8.90 8.79 24.60
C ILE A 179 -9.78 9.42 23.53
N GLU A 180 -9.85 10.72 23.52
CA GLU A 180 -10.51 11.49 22.48
C GLU A 180 -9.48 11.96 21.48
N ILE A 181 -9.59 11.47 20.24
CA ILE A 181 -8.69 11.82 19.15
C ILE A 181 -9.44 12.56 18.04
N GLU A 182 -8.76 13.51 17.41
CA GLU A 182 -9.23 14.11 16.17
C GLU A 182 -8.69 13.29 15.00
N VAL A 183 -9.57 12.62 14.28
CA VAL A 183 -9.24 11.87 13.07
C VAL A 183 -9.89 12.56 11.89
N LYS A 184 -9.17 12.67 10.80
CA LYS A 184 -9.76 13.06 9.51
C LYS A 184 -10.82 11.99 9.18
N GLY A 185 -12.08 12.41 9.10
CA GLY A 185 -13.15 11.49 8.70
C GLY A 185 -12.78 10.82 7.37
N PRO A 186 -13.19 9.56 7.14
CA PRO A 186 -13.07 8.99 5.82
C PRO A 186 -13.73 9.98 4.87
N THR A 187 -13.01 10.37 3.83
CA THR A 187 -13.62 11.01 2.67
C THR A 187 -14.65 9.99 2.18
N VAL A 188 -15.89 10.15 2.64
CA VAL A 188 -17.00 9.38 2.11
C VAL A 188 -17.10 9.85 0.67
N GLY A 189 -16.40 9.16 -0.21
CA GLY A 189 -16.68 9.23 -1.62
C GLY A 189 -18.11 8.72 -1.76
N VAL A 190 -19.07 9.63 -1.68
CA VAL A 190 -20.44 9.33 -2.06
C VAL A 190 -20.35 9.04 -3.56
N GLU A 191 -20.21 7.77 -3.89
CA GLU A 191 -20.37 7.27 -5.24
C GLU A 191 -21.85 7.50 -5.59
N ILE A 192 -22.16 8.71 -6.08
CA ILE A 192 -23.48 9.02 -6.58
C ILE A 192 -23.60 8.26 -7.90
N MET A 193 -24.12 7.06 -7.85
CA MET A 193 -24.56 6.34 -9.03
C MET A 193 -25.74 7.09 -9.65
N GLY A 194 -25.45 8.02 -10.53
CA GLY A 194 -26.47 8.68 -11.35
C GLY A 194 -27.00 7.70 -12.42
N PRO A 195 -28.27 7.82 -12.82
CA PRO A 195 -28.80 7.05 -13.93
C PRO A 195 -28.03 7.37 -15.23
N PRO A 196 -27.94 6.41 -16.17
CA PRO A 196 -27.22 6.59 -17.43
C PRO A 196 -27.71 7.84 -18.18
N GLY A 197 -26.78 8.76 -18.48
CA GLY A 197 -27.07 10.02 -19.18
C GLY A 197 -26.88 11.30 -18.34
N MET A 198 -26.56 11.22 -17.04
CA MET A 198 -26.32 12.39 -16.18
C MET A 198 -24.87 12.45 -15.64
N GLU A 199 -23.92 11.87 -16.36
CA GLU A 199 -22.51 11.74 -15.94
C GLU A 199 -21.82 13.11 -15.71
N GLU A 200 -22.12 14.10 -16.56
CA GLU A 200 -21.55 15.45 -16.41
C GLU A 200 -22.08 16.19 -15.16
N MET A 201 -23.36 16.01 -14.83
CA MET A 201 -23.94 16.63 -13.62
C MET A 201 -23.43 15.95 -12.34
N THR A 202 -23.20 14.65 -12.40
CA THR A 202 -22.65 13.88 -11.28
C THR A 202 -21.20 14.30 -11.01
N SER A 203 -20.40 14.54 -12.05
CA SER A 203 -19.01 15.00 -11.93
C SER A 203 -18.92 16.44 -11.39
N GLN A 204 -19.84 17.35 -11.78
CA GLN A 204 -19.91 18.71 -11.24
C GLN A 204 -20.36 18.73 -9.78
N LEU A 205 -21.31 17.90 -9.39
CA LEU A 205 -21.74 17.73 -8.00
C LEU A 205 -20.62 17.13 -7.15
N GLN A 206 -19.89 16.13 -7.65
CA GLN A 206 -18.75 15.53 -6.98
C GLN A 206 -17.61 16.54 -6.76
N GLY A 207 -17.33 17.39 -7.75
CA GLY A 207 -16.38 18.51 -7.61
C GLY A 207 -16.83 19.58 -6.61
N MET A 208 -18.11 19.86 -6.53
CA MET A 208 -18.68 20.79 -5.54
C MET A 208 -18.62 20.21 -4.12
N PHE A 209 -18.94 18.94 -3.94
CA PHE A 209 -18.83 18.24 -2.64
C PHE A 209 -17.39 18.08 -2.17
N GLN A 210 -16.42 17.84 -3.06
CA GLN A 210 -15.01 17.85 -2.73
C GLN A 210 -14.51 19.23 -2.25
N ASN A 211 -15.05 20.30 -2.79
CA ASN A 211 -14.67 21.67 -2.41
C ASN A 211 -15.36 22.18 -1.13
N ILE A 212 -16.54 21.64 -0.79
CA ILE A 212 -17.30 22.00 0.42
C ILE A 212 -16.93 21.07 1.61
N GLY A 213 -16.45 19.85 1.31
CA GLY A 213 -15.93 18.90 2.28
C GLY A 213 -14.53 19.26 2.78
N GLY A 214 -14.30 20.53 3.13
CA GLY A 214 -13.12 20.94 3.89
C GLY A 214 -13.02 20.03 5.11
N GLN A 215 -11.87 19.39 5.29
CA GLN A 215 -11.45 18.42 6.31
C GLN A 215 -12.16 18.66 7.65
N GLN A 216 -13.39 18.14 7.82
CA GLN A 216 -14.04 18.14 9.12
C GLN A 216 -13.31 17.09 9.96
N LYS A 217 -12.45 17.56 10.85
CA LYS A 217 -11.90 16.75 11.93
C LYS A 217 -13.06 16.35 12.82
N HIS A 218 -13.31 15.06 12.92
CA HIS A 218 -14.29 14.52 13.87
C HIS A 218 -13.55 14.06 15.12
N SER A 219 -13.93 14.65 16.26
CA SER A 219 -13.51 14.12 17.55
C SER A 219 -14.24 12.81 17.84
N ARG A 220 -13.48 11.75 18.09
CA ARG A 220 -13.99 10.42 18.40
C ARG A 220 -13.33 9.85 19.65
N LYS A 221 -14.13 9.32 20.58
CA LYS A 221 -13.63 8.58 21.73
C LYS A 221 -13.37 7.14 21.30
N VAL A 222 -12.14 6.70 21.43
CA VAL A 222 -11.69 5.34 21.06
C VAL A 222 -10.67 4.84 22.07
N LYS A 223 -10.52 3.52 22.15
CA LYS A 223 -9.47 2.90 22.95
C LYS A 223 -8.10 3.20 22.33
N ILE A 224 -7.05 3.28 23.14
CA ILE A 224 -5.68 3.55 22.68
C ILE A 224 -5.21 2.54 21.62
N SER A 225 -5.58 1.27 21.74
CA SER A 225 -5.27 0.24 20.76
C SER A 225 -5.90 0.51 19.37
N GLU A 226 -7.11 1.08 19.31
CA GLU A 226 -7.79 1.50 18.09
C GLU A 226 -7.24 2.83 17.59
N ALA A 227 -7.01 3.78 18.50
CA ALA A 227 -6.41 5.07 18.19
C ALA A 227 -5.04 4.93 17.50
N LYS A 228 -4.20 4.02 18.01
CA LYS A 228 -2.90 3.72 17.40
C LYS A 228 -3.04 3.31 15.94
N LYS A 229 -3.97 2.42 15.61
CA LYS A 229 -4.19 1.96 14.23
C LYS A 229 -4.66 3.11 13.33
N LEU A 230 -5.70 3.84 13.77
CA LEU A 230 -6.27 4.95 13.00
C LEU A 230 -5.25 6.06 12.76
N LEU A 231 -4.48 6.44 13.77
CA LEU A 231 -3.45 7.47 13.63
C LEU A 231 -2.26 7.00 12.79
N THR A 232 -1.85 5.72 12.89
CA THR A 232 -0.81 5.18 12.03
C THR A 232 -1.24 5.17 10.56
N GLU A 233 -2.51 4.84 10.27
CA GLU A 233 -3.06 4.90 8.90
C GLU A 233 -3.18 6.34 8.38
N GLU A 234 -3.43 7.31 9.26
CA GLU A 234 -3.51 8.73 8.90
C GLU A 234 -2.13 9.35 8.63
N GLU A 235 -1.10 8.92 9.37
CA GLU A 235 0.27 9.43 9.25
C GLU A 235 1.09 8.72 8.14
N ALA A 236 0.60 7.60 7.61
CA ALA A 236 1.24 6.82 6.55
C ALA A 236 0.74 7.21 5.16
#